data_ed467488cbc9d654a272729ad2b49865
#
_entry.id   ed467488cbc9d654a272729ad2b49865
#
_cell.length_a   1.000
_cell.length_b   1.000
_cell.length_c   1.000
_cell.angle_alpha   90.00
_cell.angle_beta   90.00
_cell.angle_gamma   90.00
#
_symmetry.space_group_name_H-M   'P 1'
#
loop_
_entity.id
_entity.type
_entity.pdbx_description
1 polymer ?
#
loop_
_entity_poly.entity_id
_entity_poly.type
_entity_poly.pdbx_seq_one_letter_code
_entity_poly.pdbx_strand_id
1 'polypeptide(L)' 'MRITMASYALIKFKINNDFFEWEQAFYGAQPMARKAGIIELFHGMSEDDPQTCFVLAHVPSKEAMDKFFENAG' A
#
# COMPACT_ATOMS: atom_id res chain seq x y z
N MET A 1 -24.78 -6.80 17.56
CA MET A 1 -24.06 -6.57 16.32
C MET A 1 -22.59 -6.30 16.66
N ARG A 2 -21.74 -6.94 15.96
CA ARG A 2 -20.31 -6.72 16.16
C ARG A 2 -19.77 -5.73 15.14
N ILE A 3 -19.08 -4.72 15.62
CA ILE A 3 -18.43 -3.76 14.75
C ILE A 3 -16.99 -4.19 14.60
N THR A 4 -16.61 -4.48 13.38
CA THR A 4 -15.23 -4.79 13.08
C THR A 4 -14.50 -3.48 12.83
N MET A 5 -13.52 -3.20 13.66
CA MET A 5 -12.70 -2.02 13.49
C MET A 5 -11.68 -2.26 12.39
N ALA A 6 -11.78 -1.46 11.37
CA ALA A 6 -10.81 -1.50 10.30
C ALA A 6 -9.57 -0.71 10.72
N SER A 7 -8.43 -1.17 10.30
CA SER A 7 -7.17 -0.51 10.56
C SER A 7 -6.73 0.28 9.34
N TYR A 8 -5.94 1.32 9.59
CA TYR A 8 -5.29 2.08 8.53
C TYR A 8 -3.79 1.87 8.66
N ALA A 9 -3.11 1.77 7.52
CA ALA A 9 -1.67 1.63 7.49
C ALA A 9 -1.07 2.74 6.65
N LEU A 10 -0.08 3.43 7.21
CA LEU A 10 0.73 4.36 6.45
C LEU A 10 2.04 3.65 6.16
N ILE A 11 2.28 3.38 4.90
CA ILE A 11 3.41 2.58 4.46
C ILE A 11 4.39 3.48 3.73
N LYS A 12 5.66 3.38 4.13
CA LYS A 12 6.73 4.16 3.53
C LYS A 12 7.63 3.22 2.75
N PHE A 13 7.91 3.57 1.52
CA PHE A 13 8.75 2.76 0.63
C PHE A 13 9.95 3.57 0.15
N LYS A 14 11.07 2.89 0.00
CA LYS A 14 12.19 3.40 -0.80
C LYS A 14 12.15 2.68 -2.14
N ILE A 15 12.24 3.45 -3.22
CA ILE A 15 12.22 2.90 -4.57
C ILE A 15 13.54 3.18 -5.27
N ASN A 16 13.92 2.30 -6.18
CA ASN A 16 15.17 2.43 -6.94
C ASN A 16 14.96 3.04 -8.31
N ASN A 17 13.71 3.12 -8.72
CA ASN A 17 13.35 3.62 -10.04
C ASN A 17 12.61 4.95 -9.92
N ASP A 18 12.20 5.47 -11.05
CA ASP A 18 11.40 6.67 -11.13
C ASP A 18 10.03 6.44 -10.49
N PHE A 19 9.51 7.48 -9.85
CA PHE A 19 8.21 7.40 -9.18
C PHE A 19 7.09 6.93 -10.12
N PHE A 20 7.09 7.44 -11.34
CA PHE A 20 6.03 7.08 -12.29
C PHE A 20 6.10 5.61 -12.72
N GLU A 21 7.29 5.04 -12.80
CA GLU A 21 7.46 3.61 -13.06
C GLU A 21 6.93 2.78 -11.88
N TRP A 22 7.26 3.20 -10.67
CA TRP A 22 6.74 2.57 -9.46
C TRP A 22 5.22 2.65 -9.43
N GLU A 23 4.68 3.80 -9.77
CA GLU A 23 3.23 4.04 -9.74
C GLU A 23 2.49 3.13 -10.72
N GLN A 24 3.05 2.88 -11.88
CA GLN A 24 2.47 1.95 -12.84
C GLN A 24 2.39 0.54 -12.28
N ALA A 25 3.45 0.08 -11.64
CA ALA A 25 3.47 -1.22 -10.98
C ALA A 25 2.47 -1.25 -9.82
N PHE A 26 2.37 -0.16 -9.08
CA PHE A 26 1.43 -0.01 -7.98
C PHE A 26 -0.02 -0.17 -8.47
N TYR A 27 -0.37 0.51 -9.55
CA TYR A 27 -1.71 0.39 -10.14
C TYR A 27 -1.99 -1.05 -10.62
N GLY A 28 -0.99 -1.70 -11.18
CA GLY A 28 -1.13 -3.08 -11.63
C GLY A 28 -1.39 -4.05 -10.48
N ALA A 29 -0.92 -3.73 -9.28
CA ALA A 29 -1.10 -4.58 -8.10
C ALA A 29 -2.43 -4.30 -7.37
N GLN A 30 -3.16 -3.24 -7.71
CA GLN A 30 -4.37 -2.86 -6.99
C GLN A 30 -5.46 -3.94 -6.96
N PRO A 31 -5.76 -4.63 -8.08
CA PRO A 31 -6.79 -5.67 -8.01
C PRO A 31 -6.45 -6.78 -7.02
N MET A 32 -5.19 -7.16 -6.94
CA MET A 32 -4.73 -8.18 -6.00
C MET A 32 -4.83 -7.68 -4.55
N ALA A 33 -4.43 -6.44 -4.32
CA ALA A 33 -4.53 -5.83 -2.99
C ALA A 33 -5.98 -5.74 -2.52
N ARG A 34 -6.89 -5.36 -3.40
CA ARG A 34 -8.32 -5.26 -3.08
C ARG A 34 -8.91 -6.61 -2.71
N LYS A 35 -8.48 -7.67 -3.38
CA LYS A 35 -8.90 -9.03 -3.04
C LYS A 35 -8.46 -9.41 -1.63
N ALA A 36 -7.33 -8.90 -1.20
CA ALA A 36 -6.83 -9.12 0.15
C ALA A 36 -7.48 -8.18 1.18
N GLY A 37 -8.36 -7.29 0.74
CA GLY A 37 -9.04 -6.34 1.61
C GLY A 37 -8.25 -5.07 1.87
N ILE A 38 -7.18 -4.86 1.12
CA ILE A 38 -6.32 -3.68 1.26
C ILE A 38 -6.76 -2.65 0.23
N ILE A 39 -7.23 -1.51 0.72
CA ILE A 39 -7.78 -0.47 -0.14
C ILE A 39 -6.96 0.80 0.04
N GLU A 40 -6.29 1.20 -1.02
CA GLU A 40 -5.49 2.41 -1.02
C GLU A 40 -6.39 3.64 -0.99
N LEU A 41 -6.07 4.59 -0.13
CA LEU A 41 -6.79 5.85 -0.03
C LEU A 41 -6.04 6.96 -0.75
N PHE A 42 -4.74 7.02 -0.57
CA PHE A 42 -3.91 7.94 -1.35
C PHE A 42 -2.47 7.47 -1.32
N HIS A 43 -1.70 7.96 -2.27
CA HIS A 43 -0.26 7.71 -2.34
C HIS A 43 0.43 8.93 -2.92
N GLY A 44 1.73 8.98 -2.72
CA GLY A 44 2.52 10.08 -3.24
C GLY A 44 3.99 9.89 -2.93
N MET A 45 4.78 10.85 -3.36
CA MET A 45 6.21 10.86 -3.07
C MET A 45 6.53 12.03 -2.14
N SER A 46 7.64 11.89 -1.43
CA SER A 46 8.14 12.95 -0.56
C SER A 46 8.64 14.12 -1.39
N GLU A 47 8.38 15.35 -0.94
CA GLU A 47 8.93 16.53 -1.58
C GLU A 47 10.45 16.57 -1.51
N ASP A 48 11.00 16.06 -0.42
CA ASP A 48 12.45 16.10 -0.17
C ASP A 48 13.21 14.99 -0.83
N ASP A 49 12.53 13.87 -1.13
CA ASP A 49 13.17 12.69 -1.68
C ASP A 49 12.22 11.95 -2.62
N PRO A 50 12.37 12.15 -3.94
CA PRO A 50 11.48 11.50 -4.92
C PRO A 50 11.52 9.98 -4.89
N GLN A 51 12.52 9.39 -4.24
CA GLN A 51 12.62 7.93 -4.12
C GLN A 51 11.97 7.41 -2.85
N THR A 52 11.37 8.29 -2.05
CA THR A 52 10.58 7.90 -0.90
C THR A 52 9.11 8.10 -1.22
N CYS A 53 8.36 7.01 -1.18
CA CYS A 53 6.93 7.02 -1.49
C CYS A 53 6.12 6.62 -0.26
N PHE A 54 4.90 7.12 -0.21
CA PHE A 54 3.96 6.84 0.87
C PHE A 54 2.67 6.29 0.31
N VAL A 55 2.10 5.32 1.01
CA VAL A 55 0.77 4.81 0.70
C VAL A 55 -0.03 4.78 1.99
N LEU A 56 -1.19 5.41 2.00
CA LEU A 56 -2.14 5.26 3.10
C LEU A 56 -3.23 4.31 2.62
N ALA A 57 -3.42 3.23 3.35
CA ALA A 57 -4.38 2.21 2.97
C ALA A 57 -5.24 1.78 4.15
N HIS A 58 -6.47 1.43 3.84
CA HIS A 58 -7.36 0.76 4.76
C HIS A 58 -7.06 -0.74 4.67
N VAL A 59 -6.80 -1.37 5.79
CA VAL A 59 -6.42 -2.78 5.83
C VAL A 59 -7.33 -3.54 6.80
N PRO A 60 -7.62 -4.84 6.53
CA PRO A 60 -8.44 -5.63 7.45
C PRO A 60 -7.78 -5.83 8.80
N SER A 61 -6.46 -6.04 8.77
CA SER A 61 -5.65 -6.22 9.97
C SER A 61 -4.19 -6.09 9.60
N LYS A 62 -3.34 -5.92 10.61
CA LYS A 62 -1.90 -5.92 10.39
C LYS A 62 -1.42 -7.25 9.82
N GLU A 63 -2.01 -8.34 10.30
CA GLU A 63 -1.65 -9.69 9.83
C GLU A 63 -1.97 -9.88 8.36
N ALA A 64 -3.14 -9.42 7.92
CA ALA A 64 -3.54 -9.50 6.52
C ALA A 64 -2.60 -8.70 5.63
N MET A 65 -2.20 -7.51 6.08
CA MET A 65 -1.26 -6.68 5.34
C MET A 65 0.12 -7.34 5.24
N ASP A 66 0.63 -7.84 6.35
CA ASP A 66 1.94 -8.49 6.38
C ASP A 66 1.95 -9.72 5.47
N LYS A 67 0.87 -10.49 5.50
CA LYS A 67 0.73 -11.68 4.67
C LYS A 67 0.69 -11.32 3.19
N PHE A 68 0.00 -10.26 2.85
CA PHE A 68 -0.08 -9.79 1.46
C PHE A 68 1.31 -9.42 0.95
N PHE A 69 2.08 -8.65 1.71
CA PHE A 69 3.42 -8.25 1.30
C PHE A 69 4.39 -9.42 1.24
N GLU A 70 4.24 -10.39 2.11
CA GLU A 70 5.03 -11.61 2.10
C GLU A 70 4.85 -12.36 0.79
N ASN A 71 3.62 -12.46 0.32
CA ASN A 71 3.30 -13.19 -0.91
C ASN A 71 3.55 -12.39 -2.18
N ALA A 72 3.56 -11.09 -2.09
CA ALA A 72 3.78 -10.21 -3.24
C ALA A 72 5.26 -9.99 -3.54
N GLY A 73 6.10 -10.26 -2.56
CA GLY A 73 7.53 -10.09 -2.71
C GLY A 73 8.13 -11.14 -3.59
#